data_7ffe9ccf50000652363593cdd92c97bb
#
_entry.id   7ffe9ccf50000652363593cdd92c97bb
#
_cell.length_a   1.000
_cell.length_b   1.000
_cell.length_c   1.000
_cell.angle_alpha   90.00
_cell.angle_beta   90.00
_cell.angle_gamma   90.00
#
_symmetry.space_group_name_H-M   'P 1'
#
loop_
_entity.id
_entity.type
_entity.pdbx_description
1 polymer ?
#
loop_
_entity_poly.entity_id
_entity_poly.type
_entity_poly.pdbx_seq_one_letter_code
_entity_poly.pdbx_strand_id
1 'polypeptide(L)'
;MSEKPHVNLAIIGHVDHGKSTLVGRLLLETGVISPEDLSEEAETFKFAWVLDHLEEERDRGLTIDVAYEKLETSENMLTLIDAPGHSDFVKNMITGASQADAAVLVVAADDGIMPQTREHAALAYTLGVSQLVIAINKMDKVNYDRAIYEELKGKILPLLENIGYKNVSDFPVIPVSAYQGVNVAEPSEELDWYDGPNILLALEKLREAEKPVDKPLRVPIQDVHSVTGVGTVPIGRVETGTLRVGESLVFNPPGVRGEVKSIEMHHEEIEEAEPGDNIGFNVRGVSKDQIKRGDVAGDPEHPPTVAKEFTGKVIILETPTYITPGFTPVFHCQSAHVPGEIIEIIQKVDSSSGQVIEENPDFLKKGEAGRIRVKPTKPMVMETANDFPQLGRFAVRHGGKTIAAGICTDLVEK
;
A
#
# COMPACT_ATOMS: atom_id res chain seq x y z
N MET A 1 -9.06 22.46 -20.07
CA MET A 1 -8.70 21.06 -20.32
C MET A 1 -9.06 20.34 -19.05
N SER A 2 -9.83 19.25 -19.06
CA SER A 2 -10.02 18.48 -17.82
C SER A 2 -8.64 17.94 -17.38
N GLU A 3 -8.28 18.13 -16.13
CA GLU A 3 -7.08 17.50 -15.58
C GLU A 3 -7.21 15.98 -15.75
N LYS A 4 -6.10 15.35 -16.17
CA LYS A 4 -6.06 13.89 -16.27
C LYS A 4 -6.22 13.28 -14.87
N PRO A 5 -6.93 12.14 -14.70
CA PRO A 5 -6.99 11.44 -13.44
C PRO A 5 -5.58 11.16 -12.88
N HIS A 6 -5.40 11.36 -11.57
CA HIS A 6 -4.13 11.13 -10.90
C HIS A 6 -4.17 9.80 -10.14
N VAL A 7 -3.25 8.88 -10.46
CA VAL A 7 -3.17 7.55 -9.86
C VAL A 7 -1.81 7.36 -9.21
N ASN A 8 -1.79 7.04 -7.93
CA ASN A 8 -0.60 6.63 -7.20
C ASN A 8 -0.38 5.13 -7.41
N LEU A 9 0.74 4.77 -8.03
CA LEU A 9 1.05 3.41 -8.46
C LEU A 9 2.24 2.84 -7.71
N ALA A 10 2.02 1.88 -6.82
CA ALA A 10 3.11 1.17 -6.13
C ALA A 10 3.71 0.06 -7.00
N ILE A 11 5.03 -0.04 -7.03
CA ILE A 11 5.74 -1.14 -7.67
C ILE A 11 6.20 -2.10 -6.59
N ILE A 12 5.63 -3.30 -6.57
CA ILE A 12 5.80 -4.29 -5.50
C ILE A 12 6.29 -5.64 -6.04
N GLY A 13 6.89 -6.44 -5.19
CA GLY A 13 7.42 -7.77 -5.54
C GLY A 13 8.71 -8.09 -4.80
N HIS A 14 9.25 -9.27 -5.05
CA HIS A 14 10.47 -9.75 -4.38
C HIS A 14 11.70 -8.91 -4.76
N VAL A 15 12.74 -8.95 -3.90
CA VAL A 15 14.06 -8.40 -4.23
C VAL A 15 14.59 -9.04 -5.52
N ASP A 16 15.33 -8.29 -6.30
CA ASP A 16 15.92 -8.73 -7.61
C ASP A 16 14.92 -9.17 -8.70
N HIS A 17 13.60 -9.00 -8.50
CA HIS A 17 12.63 -9.28 -9.57
C HIS A 17 12.55 -8.17 -10.63
N GLY A 18 13.33 -7.08 -10.49
CA GLY A 18 13.47 -6.02 -11.49
C GLY A 18 12.42 -4.92 -11.40
N LYS A 19 11.96 -4.57 -10.19
CA LYS A 19 11.03 -3.45 -9.93
C LYS A 19 11.60 -2.12 -10.41
N SER A 20 12.72 -1.70 -9.85
CA SER A 20 13.39 -0.44 -10.20
C SER A 20 13.85 -0.42 -11.67
N THR A 21 14.23 -1.60 -12.22
CA THR A 21 14.53 -1.74 -13.66
C THR A 21 13.28 -1.45 -14.50
N LEU A 22 12.11 -1.95 -14.11
CA LEU A 22 10.85 -1.70 -14.81
C LEU A 22 10.46 -0.22 -14.75
N VAL A 23 10.60 0.42 -13.58
CA VAL A 23 10.33 1.85 -13.41
C VAL A 23 11.28 2.68 -14.29
N GLY A 24 12.59 2.47 -14.20
CA GLY A 24 13.57 3.19 -15.01
C GLY A 24 13.36 2.99 -16.52
N ARG A 25 12.94 1.79 -16.95
CA ARG A 25 12.59 1.51 -18.34
C ARG A 25 11.32 2.28 -18.76
N LEU A 26 10.27 2.30 -17.94
CA LEU A 26 9.06 3.09 -18.21
C LEU A 26 9.38 4.58 -18.35
N LEU A 27 10.19 5.15 -17.45
CA LEU A 27 10.60 6.55 -17.52
C LEU A 27 11.39 6.86 -18.80
N LEU A 28 12.24 5.94 -19.26
CA LEU A 28 12.98 6.08 -20.52
C LEU A 28 12.05 6.04 -21.74
N GLU A 29 11.19 5.02 -21.84
CA GLU A 29 10.31 4.82 -22.99
C GLU A 29 9.26 5.94 -23.12
N THR A 30 8.88 6.58 -22.02
CA THR A 30 7.96 7.72 -22.01
C THR A 30 8.67 9.06 -22.15
N GLY A 31 10.02 9.08 -22.22
CA GLY A 31 10.80 10.30 -22.43
C GLY A 31 10.91 11.21 -21.21
N VAL A 32 10.57 10.71 -20.01
CA VAL A 32 10.77 11.42 -18.73
C VAL A 32 12.26 11.54 -18.42
N ILE A 33 13.03 10.49 -18.75
CA ILE A 33 14.49 10.49 -18.72
C ILE A 33 15.06 10.26 -20.11
N SER A 34 16.26 10.75 -20.36
CA SER A 34 16.97 10.56 -21.62
C SER A 34 17.98 9.39 -21.52
N PRO A 35 18.41 8.81 -22.66
CA PRO A 35 19.50 7.83 -22.65
C PRO A 35 20.82 8.36 -22.01
N GLU A 36 21.01 9.67 -22.00
CA GLU A 36 22.20 10.33 -21.42
C GLU A 36 22.18 10.34 -19.90
N ASP A 37 20.97 10.22 -19.29
CA ASP A 37 20.80 10.12 -17.84
C ASP A 37 21.16 8.73 -17.29
N LEU A 38 21.33 7.75 -18.20
CA LEU A 38 21.73 6.38 -17.84
C LEU A 38 23.25 6.31 -17.67
N SER A 39 23.70 5.92 -16.49
CA SER A 39 25.14 5.75 -16.21
C SER A 39 25.77 4.65 -17.06
N GLU A 40 26.81 4.97 -17.84
CA GLU A 40 27.57 3.98 -18.63
C GLU A 40 28.36 2.99 -17.73
N GLU A 41 28.65 3.37 -16.47
CA GLU A 41 29.43 2.55 -15.53
C GLU A 41 28.63 1.36 -14.97
N ALA A 42 27.30 1.36 -15.12
CA ALA A 42 26.40 0.38 -14.55
C ALA A 42 25.69 -0.46 -15.63
N GLU A 43 26.43 -1.24 -16.44
CA GLU A 43 25.86 -2.04 -17.54
C GLU A 43 24.62 -2.87 -17.12
N THR A 44 24.60 -3.42 -15.91
CA THR A 44 23.53 -4.29 -15.43
C THR A 44 22.43 -3.54 -14.65
N PHE A 45 22.77 -2.43 -13.97
CA PHE A 45 21.87 -1.70 -13.06
C PHE A 45 21.49 -0.30 -13.56
N LYS A 46 21.82 0.03 -14.81
CA LYS A 46 21.65 1.39 -15.36
C LYS A 46 20.25 1.98 -15.19
N PHE A 47 19.19 1.17 -15.22
CA PHE A 47 17.81 1.63 -15.04
C PHE A 47 17.44 1.80 -13.57
N ALA A 48 17.97 0.96 -12.67
CA ALA A 48 17.74 1.08 -11.23
C ALA A 48 18.48 2.29 -10.64
N TRP A 49 19.69 2.57 -11.10
CA TRP A 49 20.50 3.70 -10.59
C TRP A 49 19.89 5.08 -10.81
N VAL A 50 18.97 5.21 -11.75
CA VAL A 50 18.22 6.48 -11.93
C VAL A 50 17.36 6.79 -10.70
N LEU A 51 16.87 5.75 -10.01
CA LEU A 51 15.99 5.85 -8.84
C LEU A 51 16.77 5.79 -7.53
N ASP A 52 17.96 5.20 -7.53
CA ASP A 52 18.79 5.01 -6.34
C ASP A 52 19.50 6.31 -5.96
N HIS A 53 18.91 7.07 -5.05
CA HIS A 53 19.43 8.38 -4.60
C HIS A 53 20.51 8.26 -3.51
N LEU A 54 20.59 7.11 -2.80
CA LEU A 54 21.54 6.86 -1.74
C LEU A 54 22.76 6.09 -2.27
N GLU A 55 23.98 6.49 -1.87
CA GLU A 55 25.20 5.73 -2.18
C GLU A 55 25.11 4.28 -1.69
N GLU A 56 24.48 4.06 -0.54
CA GLU A 56 24.29 2.73 0.05
C GLU A 56 23.36 1.84 -0.80
N GLU A 57 22.38 2.41 -1.49
CA GLU A 57 21.49 1.69 -2.44
C GLU A 57 22.28 1.22 -3.66
N ARG A 58 23.12 2.09 -4.21
CA ARG A 58 23.98 1.79 -5.37
C ARG A 58 25.03 0.74 -5.04
N ASP A 59 25.65 0.81 -3.87
CA ASP A 59 26.67 -0.13 -3.40
C ASP A 59 26.08 -1.53 -3.14
N ARG A 60 24.86 -1.59 -2.66
CA ARG A 60 24.18 -2.86 -2.32
C ARG A 60 23.31 -3.40 -3.44
N GLY A 61 22.95 -2.59 -4.43
CA GLY A 61 21.98 -2.93 -5.47
C GLY A 61 20.58 -3.19 -4.94
N LEU A 62 20.19 -2.52 -3.84
CA LEU A 62 18.91 -2.71 -3.14
C LEU A 62 18.27 -1.37 -2.86
N THR A 63 16.99 -1.20 -3.20
CA THR A 63 16.18 -0.04 -2.80
C THR A 63 15.94 -0.08 -1.29
N ILE A 64 16.33 0.97 -0.58
CA ILE A 64 16.21 1.12 0.87
C ILE A 64 15.04 2.04 1.22
N ASP A 65 14.92 3.17 0.52
CA ASP A 65 13.87 4.16 0.73
C ASP A 65 12.84 4.16 -0.40
N VAL A 66 11.75 4.88 -0.24
CA VAL A 66 10.69 4.98 -1.24
C VAL A 66 11.03 6.09 -2.21
N ALA A 67 11.16 5.75 -3.50
CA ALA A 67 11.32 6.73 -4.57
C ALA A 67 9.97 7.09 -5.19
N TYR A 68 9.80 8.37 -5.54
CA TYR A 68 8.59 8.90 -6.16
C TYR A 68 8.93 9.56 -7.48
N GLU A 69 8.37 9.03 -8.56
CA GLU A 69 8.58 9.57 -9.90
C GLU A 69 7.24 9.85 -10.59
N LYS A 70 7.20 10.92 -11.38
CA LYS A 70 6.01 11.27 -12.16
C LYS A 70 6.10 10.70 -13.57
N LEU A 71 5.02 10.08 -14.01
CA LEU A 71 4.85 9.57 -15.37
C LEU A 71 3.52 10.09 -15.92
N GLU A 72 3.55 10.73 -17.07
CA GLU A 72 2.34 11.12 -17.79
C GLU A 72 2.08 10.15 -18.94
N THR A 73 0.88 9.56 -18.95
CA THR A 73 0.39 8.73 -20.05
C THR A 73 -0.63 9.51 -20.88
N SER A 74 -1.19 8.91 -21.92
CA SER A 74 -2.26 9.55 -22.71
C SER A 74 -3.51 9.84 -21.88
N GLU A 75 -3.85 8.98 -20.92
CA GLU A 75 -5.10 9.01 -20.16
C GLU A 75 -4.89 9.47 -18.69
N ASN A 76 -3.75 9.17 -18.06
CA ASN A 76 -3.51 9.34 -16.64
C ASN A 76 -2.24 10.12 -16.33
N MET A 77 -2.22 10.79 -15.19
CA MET A 77 -1.03 11.23 -14.49
C MET A 77 -0.70 10.20 -13.42
N LEU A 78 0.45 9.55 -13.50
CA LEU A 78 0.88 8.52 -12.55
C LEU A 78 1.97 9.06 -11.63
N THR A 79 1.85 8.80 -10.32
CA THR A 79 2.99 8.87 -9.40
C THR A 79 3.47 7.44 -9.14
N LEU A 80 4.60 7.09 -9.72
CA LEU A 80 5.25 5.80 -9.50
C LEU A 80 5.91 5.82 -8.12
N ILE A 81 5.58 4.82 -7.29
CA ILE A 81 6.11 4.65 -5.95
C ILE A 81 6.94 3.36 -5.97
N ASP A 82 8.26 3.50 -6.15
CA ASP A 82 9.15 2.33 -6.07
C ASP A 82 9.38 1.96 -4.62
N ALA A 83 8.86 0.80 -4.23
CA ALA A 83 8.89 0.31 -2.87
C ALA A 83 9.99 -0.74 -2.69
N PRO A 84 10.77 -0.67 -1.58
CA PRO A 84 11.84 -1.63 -1.31
C PRO A 84 11.31 -3.07 -1.27
N GLY A 85 12.07 -3.98 -1.89
CA GLY A 85 11.70 -5.41 -1.95
C GLY A 85 12.18 -6.23 -0.76
N HIS A 86 13.14 -5.74 0.01
CA HIS A 86 13.78 -6.52 1.07
C HIS A 86 12.97 -6.51 2.38
N SER A 87 12.92 -7.65 3.07
CA SER A 87 12.17 -7.83 4.33
C SER A 87 12.53 -6.82 5.43
N ASP A 88 13.76 -6.32 5.46
CA ASP A 88 14.21 -5.35 6.45
C ASP A 88 13.59 -3.96 6.25
N PHE A 89 13.15 -3.65 5.03
CA PHE A 89 12.58 -2.36 4.65
C PHE A 89 11.04 -2.38 4.46
N VAL A 90 10.36 -3.42 4.96
CA VAL A 90 8.90 -3.54 4.88
C VAL A 90 8.16 -2.31 5.45
N LYS A 91 8.75 -1.58 6.41
CA LYS A 91 8.16 -0.33 6.91
C LYS A 91 8.01 0.71 5.80
N ASN A 92 9.05 0.87 4.98
CA ASN A 92 9.07 1.82 3.88
C ASN A 92 8.11 1.36 2.77
N MET A 93 8.07 0.04 2.50
CA MET A 93 7.08 -0.56 1.60
C MET A 93 5.64 -0.28 2.06
N ILE A 94 5.33 -0.44 3.36
CA ILE A 94 4.01 -0.12 3.91
C ILE A 94 3.70 1.37 3.73
N THR A 95 4.66 2.26 3.95
CA THR A 95 4.48 3.71 3.79
C THR A 95 4.19 4.06 2.32
N GLY A 96 4.94 3.50 1.36
CA GLY A 96 4.68 3.70 -0.06
C GLY A 96 3.35 3.11 -0.51
N ALA A 97 3.10 1.84 -0.19
CA ALA A 97 1.89 1.15 -0.63
C ALA A 97 0.59 1.70 0.02
N SER A 98 0.68 2.33 1.22
CA SER A 98 -0.50 2.95 1.84
C SER A 98 -1.02 4.18 1.10
N GLN A 99 -0.21 4.76 0.23
CA GLN A 99 -0.59 5.91 -0.60
C GLN A 99 -1.03 5.50 -2.01
N ALA A 100 -0.91 4.21 -2.36
CA ALA A 100 -1.16 3.72 -3.70
C ALA A 100 -2.64 3.41 -3.94
N ASP A 101 -3.13 3.80 -5.11
CA ASP A 101 -4.46 3.48 -5.63
C ASP A 101 -4.45 2.16 -6.42
N ALA A 102 -3.29 1.86 -7.02
CA ALA A 102 -3.04 0.64 -7.79
C ALA A 102 -1.62 0.12 -7.55
N ALA A 103 -1.32 -1.11 -7.95
CA ALA A 103 0.04 -1.62 -7.91
C ALA A 103 0.41 -2.46 -9.13
N VAL A 104 1.72 -2.46 -9.46
CA VAL A 104 2.33 -3.43 -10.35
C VAL A 104 3.02 -4.49 -9.49
N LEU A 105 2.53 -5.73 -9.56
CA LEU A 105 3.17 -6.88 -8.92
C LEU A 105 4.18 -7.49 -9.89
N VAL A 106 5.46 -7.31 -9.60
CA VAL A 106 6.55 -7.82 -10.44
C VAL A 106 7.00 -9.20 -9.95
N VAL A 107 6.97 -10.18 -10.85
CA VAL A 107 7.38 -11.56 -10.60
C VAL A 107 8.39 -11.98 -11.67
N ALA A 108 9.59 -12.40 -11.29
CA ALA A 108 10.58 -12.86 -12.25
C ALA A 108 10.24 -14.26 -12.77
N ALA A 109 10.35 -14.46 -14.10
CA ALA A 109 10.00 -15.71 -14.76
C ALA A 109 10.91 -16.88 -14.35
N ASP A 110 12.18 -16.60 -14.07
CA ASP A 110 13.19 -17.57 -13.65
C ASP A 110 13.04 -18.02 -12.18
N ASP A 111 12.55 -17.15 -11.30
CA ASP A 111 12.42 -17.41 -9.85
C ASP A 111 10.98 -17.77 -9.43
N GLY A 112 9.98 -17.25 -10.14
CA GLY A 112 8.57 -17.47 -9.84
C GLY A 112 8.08 -16.74 -8.58
N ILE A 113 7.09 -17.34 -7.89
CA ILE A 113 6.45 -16.75 -6.72
C ILE A 113 7.31 -16.96 -5.48
N MET A 114 7.96 -15.91 -5.02
CA MET A 114 8.83 -15.89 -3.85
C MET A 114 8.08 -15.47 -2.58
N PRO A 115 8.64 -15.66 -1.36
CA PRO A 115 7.99 -15.30 -0.11
C PRO A 115 7.54 -13.84 -0.05
N GLN A 116 8.39 -12.89 -0.47
CA GLN A 116 8.04 -11.46 -0.48
C GLN A 116 7.00 -11.11 -1.54
N THR A 117 6.89 -11.86 -2.64
CA THR A 117 5.79 -11.70 -3.59
C THR A 117 4.44 -11.88 -2.91
N ARG A 118 4.32 -12.92 -2.06
CA ARG A 118 3.10 -13.20 -1.27
C ARG A 118 2.85 -12.13 -0.22
N GLU A 119 3.89 -11.76 0.52
CA GLU A 119 3.82 -10.74 1.57
C GLU A 119 3.39 -9.39 1.00
N HIS A 120 4.03 -8.94 -0.09
CA HIS A 120 3.70 -7.65 -0.72
C HIS A 120 2.30 -7.62 -1.31
N ALA A 121 1.85 -8.70 -1.96
CA ALA A 121 0.49 -8.78 -2.48
C ALA A 121 -0.55 -8.72 -1.35
N ALA A 122 -0.32 -9.43 -0.22
CA ALA A 122 -1.21 -9.41 0.93
C ALA A 122 -1.20 -8.04 1.65
N LEU A 123 -0.03 -7.40 1.76
CA LEU A 123 0.07 -6.04 2.32
C LEU A 123 -0.63 -5.01 1.45
N ALA A 124 -0.43 -5.04 0.13
CA ALA A 124 -1.11 -4.15 -0.81
C ALA A 124 -2.64 -4.29 -0.71
N TYR A 125 -3.16 -5.53 -0.68
CA TYR A 125 -4.59 -5.79 -0.42
C TYR A 125 -5.06 -5.18 0.90
N THR A 126 -4.31 -5.42 1.98
CA THR A 126 -4.64 -4.92 3.33
C THR A 126 -4.63 -3.39 3.38
N LEU A 127 -3.70 -2.76 2.65
CA LEU A 127 -3.58 -1.30 2.55
C LEU A 127 -4.61 -0.66 1.60
N GLY A 128 -5.42 -1.47 0.92
CA GLY A 128 -6.53 -0.96 0.11
C GLY A 128 -6.30 -0.93 -1.38
N VAL A 129 -5.15 -1.35 -1.85
CA VAL A 129 -4.86 -1.45 -3.27
C VAL A 129 -5.75 -2.53 -3.88
N SER A 130 -6.70 -2.12 -4.70
CA SER A 130 -7.69 -3.03 -5.31
C SER A 130 -7.41 -3.30 -6.79
N GLN A 131 -6.61 -2.49 -7.44
CA GLN A 131 -6.25 -2.59 -8.84
C GLN A 131 -4.82 -3.11 -8.97
N LEU A 132 -4.63 -4.23 -9.67
CA LEU A 132 -3.31 -4.82 -9.90
C LEU A 132 -3.04 -4.99 -11.39
N VAL A 133 -1.80 -4.67 -11.78
CA VAL A 133 -1.15 -5.14 -13.00
C VAL A 133 -0.08 -6.14 -12.60
N ILE A 134 -0.07 -7.32 -13.19
CA ILE A 134 0.92 -8.36 -12.89
C ILE A 134 1.95 -8.39 -14.03
N ALA A 135 3.21 -8.08 -13.72
CA ALA A 135 4.31 -8.15 -14.66
C ALA A 135 5.14 -9.43 -14.41
N ILE A 136 5.06 -10.40 -15.34
CA ILE A 136 5.97 -11.55 -15.36
C ILE A 136 7.23 -11.10 -16.08
N ASN A 137 8.22 -10.65 -15.29
CA ASN A 137 9.44 -10.02 -15.78
C ASN A 137 10.57 -11.03 -16.02
N LYS A 138 11.65 -10.57 -16.67
CA LYS A 138 12.81 -11.39 -17.05
C LYS A 138 12.47 -12.56 -17.98
N MET A 139 11.49 -12.35 -18.87
CA MET A 139 11.13 -13.35 -19.88
C MET A 139 12.29 -13.70 -20.82
N ASP A 140 13.24 -12.78 -20.98
CA ASP A 140 14.50 -13.02 -21.71
C ASP A 140 15.33 -14.16 -21.12
N LYS A 141 15.34 -14.35 -19.81
CA LYS A 141 16.07 -15.44 -19.15
C LYS A 141 15.47 -16.82 -19.39
N VAL A 142 14.21 -16.87 -19.75
CA VAL A 142 13.48 -18.12 -20.06
C VAL A 142 13.12 -18.21 -21.54
N ASN A 143 13.82 -17.46 -22.40
CA ASN A 143 13.65 -17.45 -23.87
C ASN A 143 12.19 -17.19 -24.29
N TYR A 144 11.47 -16.34 -23.57
CA TYR A 144 10.07 -15.96 -23.84
C TYR A 144 9.11 -17.16 -23.91
N ASP A 145 9.40 -18.22 -23.14
CA ASP A 145 8.63 -19.46 -23.17
C ASP A 145 7.20 -19.25 -22.64
N ARG A 146 6.21 -19.49 -23.53
CA ARG A 146 4.79 -19.41 -23.23
C ARG A 146 4.37 -20.36 -22.10
N ALA A 147 4.96 -21.57 -22.02
CA ALA A 147 4.57 -22.56 -21.01
C ALA A 147 4.92 -22.08 -19.59
N ILE A 148 6.08 -21.43 -19.41
CA ILE A 148 6.49 -20.82 -18.14
C ILE A 148 5.54 -19.68 -17.76
N TYR A 149 5.17 -18.82 -18.72
CA TYR A 149 4.21 -17.76 -18.50
C TYR A 149 2.85 -18.30 -18.03
N GLU A 150 2.29 -19.28 -18.74
CA GLU A 150 0.99 -19.85 -18.39
C GLU A 150 1.02 -20.58 -17.03
N GLU A 151 2.12 -21.26 -16.71
CA GLU A 151 2.32 -21.88 -15.39
C GLU A 151 2.31 -20.85 -14.27
N LEU A 152 3.05 -19.76 -14.43
CA LEU A 152 3.12 -18.69 -13.43
C LEU A 152 1.78 -17.96 -13.28
N LYS A 153 1.13 -17.62 -14.38
CA LYS A 153 -0.22 -17.04 -14.38
C LYS A 153 -1.20 -17.93 -13.63
N GLY A 154 -1.17 -19.24 -13.90
CA GLY A 154 -2.00 -20.24 -13.23
C GLY A 154 -1.75 -20.40 -11.73
N LYS A 155 -0.59 -19.93 -11.22
CA LYS A 155 -0.25 -19.92 -9.79
C LYS A 155 -0.54 -18.57 -9.13
N ILE A 156 -0.31 -17.46 -9.85
CA ILE A 156 -0.45 -16.10 -9.29
C ILE A 156 -1.92 -15.74 -9.08
N LEU A 157 -2.80 -15.99 -10.05
CA LEU A 157 -4.21 -15.62 -9.92
C LEU A 157 -4.91 -16.30 -8.73
N PRO A 158 -4.79 -17.63 -8.51
CA PRO A 158 -5.34 -18.27 -7.30
C PRO A 158 -4.69 -17.74 -6.00
N LEU A 159 -3.40 -17.38 -6.02
CA LEU A 159 -2.76 -16.77 -4.87
C LEU A 159 -3.43 -15.43 -4.49
N LEU A 160 -3.69 -14.57 -5.48
CA LEU A 160 -4.35 -13.28 -5.26
C LEU A 160 -5.80 -13.46 -4.78
N GLU A 161 -6.52 -14.42 -5.34
CA GLU A 161 -7.87 -14.78 -4.87
C GLU A 161 -7.87 -15.24 -3.41
N ASN A 162 -6.92 -16.10 -3.03
CA ASN A 162 -6.74 -16.55 -1.64
C ASN A 162 -6.37 -15.42 -0.67
N ILE A 163 -5.68 -14.37 -1.13
CA ILE A 163 -5.40 -13.17 -0.34
C ILE A 163 -6.68 -12.35 -0.10
N GLY A 164 -7.66 -12.44 -1.01
CA GLY A 164 -8.96 -11.76 -0.90
C GLY A 164 -9.29 -10.83 -2.06
N TYR A 165 -8.41 -10.71 -3.06
CA TYR A 165 -8.74 -9.96 -4.28
C TYR A 165 -9.93 -10.58 -5.00
N LYS A 166 -10.82 -9.72 -5.50
CA LYS A 166 -12.00 -10.15 -6.28
C LYS A 166 -11.72 -9.97 -7.76
N ASN A 167 -12.41 -10.75 -8.59
CA ASN A 167 -12.35 -10.66 -10.06
C ASN A 167 -10.90 -10.73 -10.58
N VAL A 168 -10.09 -11.60 -9.99
CA VAL A 168 -8.65 -11.74 -10.34
C VAL A 168 -8.43 -12.09 -11.81
N SER A 169 -9.44 -12.67 -12.50
CA SER A 169 -9.42 -12.92 -13.94
C SER A 169 -9.31 -11.66 -14.79
N ASP A 170 -9.73 -10.51 -14.25
CA ASP A 170 -9.73 -9.23 -14.95
C ASP A 170 -8.38 -8.50 -14.82
N PHE A 171 -7.51 -8.97 -13.94
CA PHE A 171 -6.17 -8.39 -13.80
C PHE A 171 -5.30 -8.74 -15.01
N PRO A 172 -4.71 -7.73 -15.67
CA PRO A 172 -3.76 -8.00 -16.75
C PRO A 172 -2.51 -8.68 -16.20
N VAL A 173 -2.19 -9.83 -16.78
CA VAL A 173 -0.95 -10.57 -16.52
C VAL A 173 -0.09 -10.43 -17.77
N ILE A 174 1.05 -9.75 -17.67
CA ILE A 174 1.82 -9.24 -18.80
C ILE A 174 3.22 -9.85 -18.78
N PRO A 175 3.61 -10.63 -19.81
CA PRO A 175 4.98 -11.08 -19.95
C PRO A 175 5.87 -9.93 -20.43
N VAL A 176 7.01 -9.67 -19.75
CA VAL A 176 7.90 -8.57 -20.09
C VAL A 176 9.36 -8.92 -19.89
N SER A 177 10.25 -8.21 -20.59
CA SER A 177 11.64 -8.03 -20.20
C SER A 177 11.90 -6.54 -19.99
N ALA A 178 11.88 -6.10 -18.75
CA ALA A 178 12.15 -4.71 -18.39
C ALA A 178 13.55 -4.27 -18.83
N TYR A 179 14.54 -5.18 -18.75
CA TYR A 179 15.91 -4.89 -19.15
C TYR A 179 16.03 -4.66 -20.66
N GLN A 180 15.36 -5.46 -21.47
CA GLN A 180 15.41 -5.35 -22.95
C GLN A 180 14.33 -4.39 -23.50
N GLY A 181 13.32 -3.99 -22.69
CA GLY A 181 12.20 -3.15 -23.12
C GLY A 181 11.09 -3.93 -23.82
N VAL A 182 11.16 -5.26 -23.84
CA VAL A 182 10.16 -6.10 -24.51
C VAL A 182 8.82 -6.00 -23.77
N ASN A 183 7.78 -5.61 -24.52
CA ASN A 183 6.39 -5.47 -24.07
C ASN A 183 6.19 -4.49 -22.89
N VAL A 184 7.08 -3.50 -22.74
CA VAL A 184 6.94 -2.43 -21.74
C VAL A 184 6.07 -1.29 -22.28
N ALA A 185 6.50 -0.60 -23.35
CA ALA A 185 5.74 0.48 -23.97
C ALA A 185 5.13 0.06 -25.32
N GLU A 186 5.79 -0.83 -26.06
CA GLU A 186 5.33 -1.33 -27.34
C GLU A 186 5.24 -2.86 -27.37
N PRO A 187 4.34 -3.44 -28.19
CA PRO A 187 4.33 -4.89 -28.44
C PRO A 187 5.64 -5.36 -29.07
N SER A 188 6.00 -6.62 -28.87
CA SER A 188 7.24 -7.19 -29.36
C SER A 188 7.01 -8.51 -30.10
N GLU A 189 7.80 -8.73 -31.16
CA GLU A 189 7.77 -9.97 -31.97
C GLU A 189 8.21 -11.20 -31.17
N GLU A 190 9.02 -11.04 -30.10
CA GLU A 190 9.43 -12.13 -29.20
C GLU A 190 8.26 -12.75 -28.45
N LEU A 191 7.13 -12.03 -28.34
CA LEU A 191 5.91 -12.43 -27.66
C LEU A 191 4.72 -12.56 -28.62
N ASP A 192 4.96 -13.11 -29.83
CA ASP A 192 3.96 -13.32 -30.88
C ASP A 192 2.74 -14.15 -30.42
N TRP A 193 2.89 -14.91 -29.37
CA TRP A 193 1.84 -15.73 -28.73
C TRP A 193 1.00 -14.98 -27.71
N TYR A 194 1.34 -13.69 -27.39
CA TYR A 194 0.65 -12.89 -26.37
C TYR A 194 -0.21 -11.79 -27.01
N ASP A 195 -1.53 -11.89 -26.87
CA ASP A 195 -2.51 -10.95 -27.45
C ASP A 195 -2.97 -9.87 -26.47
N GLY A 196 -2.37 -9.79 -25.29
CA GLY A 196 -2.77 -8.82 -24.25
C GLY A 196 -2.09 -7.45 -24.40
N PRO A 197 -2.38 -6.51 -23.49
CA PRO A 197 -1.75 -5.18 -23.50
C PRO A 197 -0.28 -5.26 -23.08
N ASN A 198 0.55 -4.31 -23.49
CA ASN A 198 1.83 -4.03 -22.87
C ASN A 198 1.64 -3.33 -21.51
N ILE A 199 2.72 -3.10 -20.75
CA ILE A 199 2.64 -2.47 -19.43
C ILE A 199 2.02 -1.07 -19.54
N LEU A 200 2.52 -0.22 -20.44
CA LEU A 200 2.07 1.18 -20.56
C LEU A 200 0.55 1.25 -20.84
N LEU A 201 0.06 0.44 -21.79
CA LEU A 201 -1.38 0.37 -22.10
C LEU A 201 -2.22 -0.15 -20.94
N ALA A 202 -1.67 -1.05 -20.10
CA ALA A 202 -2.36 -1.53 -18.91
C ALA A 202 -2.42 -0.44 -17.84
N LEU A 203 -1.36 0.36 -17.69
CA LEU A 203 -1.33 1.49 -16.76
C LEU A 203 -2.30 2.61 -17.16
N GLU A 204 -2.51 2.84 -18.46
CA GLU A 204 -3.49 3.80 -18.97
C GLU A 204 -4.94 3.44 -18.60
N LYS A 205 -5.23 2.17 -18.37
CA LYS A 205 -6.56 1.69 -17.96
C LYS A 205 -6.82 1.73 -16.47
N LEU A 206 -5.81 2.07 -15.67
CA LEU A 206 -5.99 2.28 -14.23
C LEU A 206 -6.92 3.46 -13.98
N ARG A 207 -7.70 3.34 -12.93
CA ARG A 207 -8.66 4.37 -12.53
C ARG A 207 -8.22 4.97 -11.20
N GLU A 208 -8.42 6.26 -11.06
CA GLU A 208 -8.36 6.91 -9.75
C GLU A 208 -9.29 6.18 -8.78
N ALA A 209 -8.86 6.00 -7.53
CA ALA A 209 -9.72 5.40 -6.51
C ALA A 209 -10.98 6.24 -6.32
N GLU A 210 -12.13 5.61 -6.10
CA GLU A 210 -13.35 6.32 -5.76
C GLU A 210 -13.10 7.23 -4.54
N LYS A 211 -13.36 8.52 -4.71
CA LYS A 211 -13.23 9.50 -3.63
C LYS A 211 -14.47 9.46 -2.75
N PRO A 212 -14.42 8.90 -1.54
CA PRO A 212 -15.58 8.83 -0.64
C PRO A 212 -15.84 10.18 0.04
N VAL A 213 -16.16 11.20 -0.76
CA VAL A 213 -16.42 12.59 -0.30
C VAL A 213 -17.67 12.71 0.57
N ASP A 214 -18.65 11.82 0.36
CA ASP A 214 -19.93 11.81 1.09
C ASP A 214 -19.82 11.13 2.46
N LYS A 215 -18.68 10.52 2.79
CA LYS A 215 -18.46 9.92 4.11
C LYS A 215 -17.96 10.94 5.12
N PRO A 216 -18.13 10.70 6.44
CA PRO A 216 -17.51 11.51 7.46
C PRO A 216 -16.00 11.65 7.27
N LEU A 217 -15.47 12.84 7.55
CA LEU A 217 -14.05 13.15 7.39
C LEU A 217 -13.15 12.22 8.22
N ARG A 218 -12.09 11.71 7.59
CA ARG A 218 -11.01 10.94 8.23
C ARG A 218 -9.68 11.35 7.64
N VAL A 219 -8.80 11.93 8.47
CA VAL A 219 -7.42 12.30 8.12
C VAL A 219 -6.47 11.68 9.14
N PRO A 220 -5.89 10.50 8.86
CA PRO A 220 -4.84 9.92 9.69
C PRO A 220 -3.60 10.82 9.73
N ILE A 221 -3.15 11.17 10.93
CA ILE A 221 -2.03 12.08 11.15
C ILE A 221 -0.71 11.32 11.00
N GLN A 222 0.10 11.74 10.04
CA GLN A 222 1.41 11.16 9.73
C GLN A 222 2.53 11.85 10.50
N ASP A 223 2.41 13.17 10.69
CA ASP A 223 3.36 13.98 11.49
C ASP A 223 2.69 15.24 12.01
N VAL A 224 3.34 15.91 12.98
CA VAL A 224 2.84 17.17 13.54
C VAL A 224 4.02 18.15 13.71
N HIS A 225 3.92 19.28 13.04
CA HIS A 225 4.91 20.36 13.13
C HIS A 225 4.39 21.56 13.94
N SER A 226 5.33 22.28 14.53
CA SER A 226 5.09 23.61 15.09
C SER A 226 5.82 24.62 14.25
N VAL A 227 5.08 25.45 13.52
CA VAL A 227 5.64 26.46 12.61
C VAL A 227 5.55 27.83 13.23
N THR A 228 6.69 28.53 13.35
CA THR A 228 6.74 29.87 13.96
C THR A 228 5.86 30.84 13.18
N GLY A 229 4.94 31.52 13.89
CA GLY A 229 3.99 32.46 13.28
C GLY A 229 2.72 31.81 12.71
N VAL A 230 2.71 30.50 12.49
CA VAL A 230 1.54 29.76 11.99
C VAL A 230 0.84 28.97 13.10
N GLY A 231 1.60 28.19 13.87
CA GLY A 231 1.07 27.37 14.96
C GLY A 231 1.29 25.88 14.74
N THR A 232 0.32 25.08 15.15
CA THR A 232 0.34 23.61 15.00
C THR A 232 -0.15 23.22 13.61
N VAL A 233 0.68 22.46 12.89
CA VAL A 233 0.41 21.98 11.53
C VAL A 233 0.54 20.45 11.52
N PRO A 234 -0.56 19.72 11.69
CA PRO A 234 -0.60 18.29 11.39
C PRO A 234 -0.51 18.05 9.87
N ILE A 235 0.13 16.94 9.52
CA ILE A 235 0.26 16.45 8.14
C ILE A 235 -0.44 15.10 8.05
N GLY A 236 -1.22 14.90 7.00
CA GLY A 236 -1.92 13.66 6.73
C GLY A 236 -2.52 13.59 5.34
N ARG A 237 -3.02 12.41 5.00
CA ARG A 237 -3.81 12.19 3.79
C ARG A 237 -5.30 12.20 4.17
N VAL A 238 -6.11 12.90 3.39
CA VAL A 238 -7.57 12.78 3.49
C VAL A 238 -7.96 11.40 2.97
N GLU A 239 -8.57 10.56 3.82
CA GLU A 239 -9.01 9.22 3.42
C GLU A 239 -10.50 9.19 3.05
N THR A 240 -11.33 9.96 3.76
CA THR A 240 -12.76 10.10 3.49
C THR A 240 -13.24 11.48 3.86
N GLY A 241 -14.36 11.92 3.29
CA GLY A 241 -14.95 13.24 3.51
C GLY A 241 -14.13 14.35 2.86
N THR A 242 -14.54 15.59 3.10
CA THR A 242 -13.85 16.78 2.60
C THR A 242 -13.43 17.63 3.79
N LEU A 243 -12.22 18.15 3.80
CA LEU A 243 -11.71 19.09 4.80
C LEU A 243 -11.80 20.51 4.23
N ARG A 244 -12.40 21.45 4.97
CA ARG A 244 -12.51 22.86 4.55
C ARG A 244 -11.92 23.81 5.58
N VAL A 245 -11.41 24.93 5.09
CA VAL A 245 -10.99 26.05 5.94
C VAL A 245 -12.18 26.57 6.75
N GLY A 246 -11.97 26.80 8.05
CA GLY A 246 -12.99 27.24 9.00
C GLY A 246 -13.77 26.13 9.70
N GLU A 247 -13.63 24.87 9.27
CA GLU A 247 -14.31 23.74 9.91
C GLU A 247 -13.71 23.39 11.27
N SER A 248 -14.57 22.87 12.15
CA SER A 248 -14.16 22.32 13.45
C SER A 248 -13.80 20.86 13.29
N LEU A 249 -12.71 20.43 13.92
CA LEU A 249 -12.24 19.07 13.93
C LEU A 249 -12.15 18.49 15.34
N VAL A 250 -12.24 17.17 15.43
CA VAL A 250 -11.83 16.39 16.60
C VAL A 250 -10.68 15.47 16.23
N PHE A 251 -9.68 15.41 17.10
CA PHE A 251 -8.54 14.48 16.98
C PHE A 251 -8.73 13.35 17.99
N ASN A 252 -8.93 12.14 17.51
CA ASN A 252 -9.02 10.94 18.33
C ASN A 252 -7.76 10.10 18.19
N PRO A 253 -7.29 9.39 19.26
CA PRO A 253 -7.92 9.14 20.58
C PRO A 253 -7.89 10.27 21.60
N PRO A 254 -7.08 11.35 21.51
CA PRO A 254 -6.97 12.33 22.60
C PRO A 254 -8.28 13.13 22.85
N GLY A 255 -9.22 13.17 21.91
CA GLY A 255 -10.48 13.89 22.03
C GLY A 255 -10.33 15.41 21.95
N VAL A 256 -9.22 15.90 21.42
CA VAL A 256 -8.92 17.34 21.32
C VAL A 256 -9.65 17.95 20.13
N ARG A 257 -10.21 19.14 20.31
CA ARG A 257 -10.92 19.87 19.25
C ARG A 257 -10.15 21.09 18.78
N GLY A 258 -10.19 21.35 17.49
CA GLY A 258 -9.56 22.52 16.86
C GLY A 258 -10.37 23.03 15.69
N GLU A 259 -9.95 24.17 15.14
CA GLU A 259 -10.54 24.81 13.97
C GLU A 259 -9.47 24.97 12.89
N VAL A 260 -9.78 24.53 11.66
CA VAL A 260 -8.89 24.65 10.50
C VAL A 260 -8.74 26.12 10.09
N LYS A 261 -7.50 26.60 10.00
CA LYS A 261 -7.20 28.00 9.63
C LYS A 261 -6.73 28.14 8.20
N SER A 262 -5.93 27.19 7.73
CA SER A 262 -5.48 27.10 6.36
C SER A 262 -5.16 25.65 6.02
N ILE A 263 -5.20 25.32 4.75
CA ILE A 263 -4.81 24.02 4.20
C ILE A 263 -3.78 24.30 3.13
N GLU A 264 -2.69 23.52 3.12
CA GLU A 264 -1.61 23.63 2.15
C GLU A 264 -1.36 22.28 1.50
N MET A 265 -1.26 22.29 0.19
CA MET A 265 -0.87 21.14 -0.64
C MET A 265 0.15 21.59 -1.69
N HIS A 266 1.29 20.89 -1.79
CA HIS A 266 2.38 21.24 -2.74
C HIS A 266 2.87 22.69 -2.65
N HIS A 267 2.91 23.28 -1.42
CA HIS A 267 3.28 24.68 -1.15
C HIS A 267 2.29 25.72 -1.67
N GLU A 268 1.06 25.32 -1.98
CA GLU A 268 -0.03 26.20 -2.35
C GLU A 268 -1.16 26.11 -1.31
N GLU A 269 -1.72 27.27 -0.92
CA GLU A 269 -2.89 27.29 -0.06
C GLU A 269 -4.13 26.93 -0.87
N ILE A 270 -4.97 26.04 -0.29
CA ILE A 270 -6.24 25.61 -0.87
C ILE A 270 -7.38 25.79 0.14
N GLU A 271 -8.61 26.00 -0.35
CA GLU A 271 -9.79 26.19 0.49
C GLU A 271 -10.40 24.87 0.98
N GLU A 272 -10.24 23.79 0.20
CA GLU A 272 -10.74 22.46 0.53
C GLU A 272 -9.80 21.37 0.04
N ALA A 273 -9.80 20.24 0.75
CA ALA A 273 -9.06 19.03 0.39
C ALA A 273 -9.99 17.82 0.37
N GLU A 274 -9.84 16.97 -0.63
CA GLU A 274 -10.65 15.79 -0.92
C GLU A 274 -9.88 14.48 -0.62
N PRO A 275 -10.59 13.33 -0.56
CA PRO A 275 -9.95 12.04 -0.42
C PRO A 275 -8.86 11.81 -1.47
N GLY A 276 -7.68 11.39 -1.02
CA GLY A 276 -6.48 11.24 -1.84
C GLY A 276 -5.45 12.34 -1.62
N ASP A 277 -5.86 13.54 -1.21
CA ASP A 277 -4.95 14.67 -1.02
C ASP A 277 -4.04 14.50 0.18
N ASN A 278 -2.75 14.72 -0.03
CA ASN A 278 -1.75 14.80 1.06
C ASN A 278 -1.56 16.27 1.44
N ILE A 279 -1.94 16.60 2.66
CA ILE A 279 -2.03 17.99 3.12
C ILE A 279 -1.30 18.24 4.42
N GLY A 280 -0.81 19.48 4.58
CA GLY A 280 -0.53 20.13 5.85
C GLY A 280 -1.65 21.12 6.16
N PHE A 281 -2.19 21.11 7.37
CA PHE A 281 -3.23 22.05 7.71
C PHE A 281 -3.02 22.69 9.07
N ASN A 282 -3.17 24.02 9.14
CA ASN A 282 -3.03 24.77 10.39
C ASN A 282 -4.29 24.62 11.24
N VAL A 283 -4.12 24.29 12.51
CA VAL A 283 -5.23 24.14 13.46
C VAL A 283 -5.09 25.09 14.64
N ARG A 284 -6.15 25.88 14.90
CA ARG A 284 -6.29 26.73 16.08
C ARG A 284 -6.90 25.92 17.22
N GLY A 285 -6.42 26.20 18.45
CA GLY A 285 -6.95 25.57 19.66
C GLY A 285 -6.28 24.26 20.04
N VAL A 286 -5.33 23.78 19.25
CA VAL A 286 -4.59 22.54 19.48
C VAL A 286 -3.10 22.84 19.55
N SER A 287 -2.42 22.37 20.59
CA SER A 287 -0.96 22.43 20.69
C SER A 287 -0.33 21.14 20.14
N LYS A 288 0.94 21.25 19.67
CA LYS A 288 1.69 20.12 19.13
C LYS A 288 1.72 18.91 20.07
N ASP A 289 1.79 19.13 21.37
CA ASP A 289 1.91 18.07 22.39
C ASP A 289 0.59 17.31 22.64
N GLN A 290 -0.54 17.85 22.15
CA GLN A 290 -1.86 17.26 22.34
C GLN A 290 -2.22 16.23 21.26
N ILE A 291 -1.57 16.30 20.11
CA ILE A 291 -1.79 15.40 18.97
C ILE A 291 -0.46 14.83 18.49
N LYS A 292 -0.50 13.67 17.86
CA LYS A 292 0.69 12.97 17.40
C LYS A 292 0.40 12.08 16.21
N ARG A 293 1.45 11.57 15.60
CA ARG A 293 1.36 10.48 14.61
C ARG A 293 0.52 9.32 15.16
N GLY A 294 -0.41 8.85 14.34
CA GLY A 294 -1.32 7.76 14.66
C GLY A 294 -2.68 8.20 15.22
N ASP A 295 -2.84 9.50 15.52
CA ASP A 295 -4.15 10.06 15.76
C ASP A 295 -4.90 10.27 14.43
N VAL A 296 -6.20 10.42 14.47
CA VAL A 296 -7.04 10.68 13.29
C VAL A 296 -7.88 11.93 13.54
N ALA A 297 -7.77 12.89 12.63
CA ALA A 297 -8.68 14.03 12.59
C ALA A 297 -9.96 13.64 11.86
N GLY A 298 -11.10 14.14 12.36
CA GLY A 298 -12.40 13.88 11.77
C GLY A 298 -13.46 14.85 12.19
N ASP A 299 -14.67 14.65 11.66
CA ASP A 299 -15.85 15.42 11.96
C ASP A 299 -16.26 15.25 13.44
N PRO A 300 -16.48 16.34 14.20
CA PRO A 300 -16.94 16.29 15.59
C PRO A 300 -18.34 15.68 15.80
N GLU A 301 -19.20 15.67 14.77
CA GLU A 301 -20.53 15.06 14.83
C GLU A 301 -20.46 13.54 14.56
N HIS A 302 -19.49 13.12 13.76
CA HIS A 302 -19.20 11.72 13.44
C HIS A 302 -17.73 11.40 13.71
N PRO A 303 -17.28 11.42 14.98
CA PRO A 303 -15.86 11.36 15.32
C PRO A 303 -15.24 10.01 14.93
N PRO A 304 -13.92 9.95 14.66
CA PRO A 304 -13.21 8.70 14.46
C PRO A 304 -13.37 7.77 15.67
N THR A 305 -13.66 6.48 15.40
CA THR A 305 -13.96 5.51 16.46
C THR A 305 -12.72 5.10 17.24
N VAL A 306 -12.74 5.28 18.57
CA VAL A 306 -11.67 4.81 19.45
C VAL A 306 -12.00 3.40 19.93
N ALA A 307 -11.27 2.42 19.45
CA ALA A 307 -11.51 1.03 19.79
C ALA A 307 -11.07 0.69 21.21
N LYS A 308 -11.96 0.10 22.02
CA LYS A 308 -11.65 -0.60 23.26
C LYS A 308 -11.19 -2.02 22.98
N GLU A 309 -11.92 -2.70 22.10
CA GLU A 309 -11.62 -4.01 21.54
C GLU A 309 -12.10 -4.03 20.08
N PHE A 310 -11.51 -4.87 19.26
CA PHE A 310 -12.00 -5.12 17.91
C PHE A 310 -11.90 -6.59 17.54
N THR A 311 -12.78 -7.01 16.64
CA THR A 311 -12.72 -8.31 15.99
C THR A 311 -12.16 -8.14 14.58
N GLY A 312 -11.16 -8.94 14.23
CA GLY A 312 -10.57 -8.91 12.90
C GLY A 312 -10.55 -10.28 12.24
N LYS A 313 -10.78 -10.32 10.93
CA LYS A 313 -10.40 -11.46 10.09
C LYS A 313 -8.93 -11.28 9.73
N VAL A 314 -8.12 -12.31 9.94
CA VAL A 314 -6.67 -12.27 9.68
C VAL A 314 -6.24 -13.45 8.84
N ILE A 315 -5.19 -13.22 8.04
CA ILE A 315 -4.44 -14.25 7.32
C ILE A 315 -3.02 -14.23 7.88
N ILE A 316 -2.54 -15.40 8.31
CA ILE A 316 -1.20 -15.56 8.88
C ILE A 316 -0.21 -15.76 7.73
N LEU A 317 0.63 -14.75 7.47
CA LEU A 317 1.58 -14.72 6.36
C LEU A 317 2.86 -15.47 6.72
N GLU A 318 3.43 -15.09 7.88
CA GLU A 318 4.61 -15.71 8.43
C GLU A 318 4.60 -15.61 9.95
N THR A 319 5.03 -16.67 10.63
CA THR A 319 5.19 -16.62 12.08
C THR A 319 6.30 -17.60 12.48
N PRO A 320 7.22 -17.19 13.35
CA PRO A 320 8.24 -18.10 13.90
C PRO A 320 7.65 -19.15 14.85
N THR A 321 6.44 -18.89 15.38
CA THR A 321 5.70 -19.74 16.31
C THR A 321 4.21 -19.68 15.98
N TYR A 322 3.39 -20.26 16.82
CA TYR A 322 1.93 -20.17 16.74
C TYR A 322 1.44 -18.83 17.28
N ILE A 323 0.35 -18.33 16.70
CA ILE A 323 -0.41 -17.21 17.26
C ILE A 323 -1.45 -17.79 18.21
N THR A 324 -1.37 -17.40 19.49
CA THR A 324 -2.21 -17.88 20.59
C THR A 324 -2.87 -16.73 21.33
N PRO A 325 -3.97 -16.94 22.07
CA PRO A 325 -4.45 -15.97 23.05
C PRO A 325 -3.34 -15.55 24.03
N GLY A 326 -3.31 -14.26 24.40
CA GLY A 326 -2.24 -13.65 25.21
C GLY A 326 -1.05 -13.11 24.40
N PHE A 327 -0.92 -13.49 23.12
CA PHE A 327 0.11 -12.93 22.24
C PHE A 327 -0.17 -11.45 21.95
N THR A 328 0.88 -10.60 22.09
CA THR A 328 0.74 -9.13 22.00
C THR A 328 1.66 -8.55 20.92
N PRO A 329 1.37 -8.75 19.63
CA PRO A 329 2.10 -8.13 18.52
C PRO A 329 1.74 -6.67 18.35
N VAL A 330 2.37 -5.98 17.37
CA VAL A 330 2.06 -4.59 17.01
C VAL A 330 1.09 -4.57 15.84
N PHE A 331 -0.04 -3.92 16.04
CA PHE A 331 -1.03 -3.64 15.00
C PHE A 331 -0.72 -2.31 14.34
N HIS A 332 -0.64 -2.31 13.02
CA HIS A 332 -0.43 -1.16 12.17
C HIS A 332 -1.72 -0.88 11.41
N CYS A 333 -2.34 0.25 11.69
CA CYS A 333 -3.50 0.75 10.96
C CYS A 333 -3.22 2.18 10.53
N GLN A 334 -3.09 2.41 9.23
CA GLN A 334 -2.63 3.69 8.72
C GLN A 334 -1.32 4.14 9.41
N SER A 335 -1.27 5.35 9.92
CA SER A 335 -0.11 5.89 10.65
C SER A 335 0.01 5.39 12.11
N ALA A 336 -1.00 4.69 12.64
CA ALA A 336 -1.02 4.19 14.01
C ALA A 336 -0.26 2.86 14.15
N HIS A 337 0.58 2.76 15.19
CA HIS A 337 1.34 1.54 15.54
C HIS A 337 1.13 1.25 17.02
N VAL A 338 0.24 0.32 17.35
CA VAL A 338 -0.15 0.04 18.74
C VAL A 338 -0.03 -1.46 19.03
N PRO A 339 0.67 -1.87 20.10
CA PRO A 339 0.60 -3.25 20.56
C PRO A 339 -0.83 -3.61 20.96
N GLY A 340 -1.29 -4.79 20.56
CA GLY A 340 -2.61 -5.30 20.88
C GLY A 340 -2.53 -6.74 21.36
N GLU A 341 -3.18 -7.06 22.48
CA GLU A 341 -3.30 -8.41 22.98
C GLU A 341 -4.38 -9.16 22.20
N ILE A 342 -4.05 -10.28 21.61
CA ILE A 342 -5.03 -11.20 21.05
C ILE A 342 -5.66 -11.92 22.24
N ILE A 343 -6.86 -11.50 22.63
CA ILE A 343 -7.55 -12.05 23.81
C ILE A 343 -8.29 -13.36 23.50
N GLU A 344 -8.64 -13.58 22.23
CA GLU A 344 -9.39 -14.76 21.80
C GLU A 344 -9.13 -15.04 20.31
N ILE A 345 -9.05 -16.30 19.95
CA ILE A 345 -9.20 -16.77 18.57
C ILE A 345 -10.60 -17.39 18.45
N ILE A 346 -11.47 -16.67 17.78
CA ILE A 346 -12.92 -17.02 17.72
C ILE A 346 -13.13 -18.21 16.79
N GLN A 347 -12.47 -18.17 15.62
CA GLN A 347 -12.65 -19.16 14.56
C GLN A 347 -11.37 -19.30 13.74
N LYS A 348 -11.12 -20.51 13.29
CA LYS A 348 -10.24 -20.80 12.16
C LYS A 348 -11.10 -20.99 10.92
N VAL A 349 -10.73 -20.33 9.83
CA VAL A 349 -11.48 -20.37 8.59
C VAL A 349 -10.59 -20.85 7.44
N ASP A 350 -11.20 -21.47 6.46
CA ASP A 350 -10.55 -21.77 5.19
C ASP A 350 -10.25 -20.46 4.45
N SER A 351 -9.01 -20.26 4.07
CA SER A 351 -8.55 -19.01 3.46
C SER A 351 -9.14 -18.76 2.07
N SER A 352 -9.61 -19.81 1.38
CA SER A 352 -10.16 -19.73 0.03
C SER A 352 -11.67 -19.56 0.02
N SER A 353 -12.38 -20.33 0.85
CA SER A 353 -13.85 -20.36 0.87
C SER A 353 -14.46 -19.49 1.98
N GLY A 354 -13.66 -19.10 3.00
CA GLY A 354 -14.15 -18.42 4.18
C GLY A 354 -14.98 -19.28 5.12
N GLN A 355 -15.12 -20.59 4.85
CA GLN A 355 -15.87 -21.52 5.69
C GLN A 355 -15.16 -21.78 7.02
N VAL A 356 -15.93 -21.91 8.08
CA VAL A 356 -15.40 -22.24 9.40
C VAL A 356 -14.89 -23.67 9.42
N ILE A 357 -13.60 -23.84 9.74
CA ILE A 357 -12.95 -25.15 9.91
C ILE A 357 -13.04 -25.59 11.37
N GLU A 358 -12.82 -24.65 12.33
CA GLU A 358 -12.73 -24.92 13.75
C GLU A 358 -13.21 -23.71 14.55
N GLU A 359 -14.03 -23.95 15.57
CA GLU A 359 -14.47 -22.95 16.54
C GLU A 359 -13.54 -22.94 17.74
N ASN A 360 -13.17 -21.74 18.20
CA ASN A 360 -12.30 -21.51 19.36
C ASN A 360 -11.00 -22.31 19.32
N PRO A 361 -10.21 -22.25 18.24
CA PRO A 361 -8.96 -22.99 18.17
C PRO A 361 -7.92 -22.43 19.16
N ASP A 362 -7.05 -23.30 19.67
CA ASP A 362 -5.99 -22.92 20.60
C ASP A 362 -4.93 -22.01 19.95
N PHE A 363 -4.75 -22.13 18.63
CA PHE A 363 -3.74 -21.35 17.88
C PHE A 363 -4.06 -21.24 16.38
N LEU A 364 -3.40 -20.27 15.74
CA LEU A 364 -3.26 -20.16 14.28
C LEU A 364 -1.80 -20.25 13.87
N LYS A 365 -1.51 -20.86 12.72
CA LYS A 365 -0.18 -21.02 12.15
C LYS A 365 -0.09 -20.39 10.75
N LYS A 366 1.14 -20.33 10.24
CA LYS A 366 1.43 -19.83 8.88
C LYS A 366 0.51 -20.46 7.83
N GLY A 367 -0.05 -19.59 6.97
CA GLY A 367 -0.97 -19.96 5.88
C GLY A 367 -2.41 -20.15 6.31
N GLU A 368 -2.72 -20.07 7.60
CA GLU A 368 -4.10 -20.19 8.10
C GLU A 368 -4.76 -18.81 8.20
N ALA A 369 -6.07 -18.81 8.08
CA ALA A 369 -6.91 -17.64 8.30
C ALA A 369 -7.82 -17.85 9.51
N GLY A 370 -8.21 -16.76 10.19
CA GLY A 370 -9.08 -16.85 11.35
C GLY A 370 -9.73 -15.52 11.72
N ARG A 371 -10.67 -15.60 12.66
CA ARG A 371 -11.23 -14.43 13.37
C ARG A 371 -10.62 -14.35 14.75
N ILE A 372 -10.05 -13.20 15.05
CA ILE A 372 -9.43 -12.90 16.34
C ILE A 372 -10.12 -11.72 17.01
N ARG A 373 -10.15 -11.73 18.35
CA ARG A 373 -10.51 -10.55 19.15
C ARG A 373 -9.25 -9.97 19.75
N VAL A 374 -9.12 -8.65 19.59
CA VAL A 374 -7.92 -7.90 19.97
C VAL A 374 -8.28 -6.78 20.91
N LYS A 375 -7.44 -6.61 21.95
CA LYS A 375 -7.51 -5.50 22.88
C LYS A 375 -6.25 -4.64 22.73
N PRO A 376 -6.34 -3.44 22.14
CA PRO A 376 -5.22 -2.53 22.07
C PRO A 376 -4.70 -2.16 23.46
N THR A 377 -3.38 -2.12 23.64
CA THR A 377 -2.76 -1.76 24.94
C THR A 377 -2.80 -0.27 25.21
N LYS A 378 -3.03 0.54 24.17
CA LYS A 378 -3.23 1.99 24.21
C LYS A 378 -4.41 2.35 23.34
N PRO A 379 -5.11 3.48 23.62
CA PRO A 379 -6.17 3.96 22.75
C PRO A 379 -5.66 4.11 21.30
N MET A 380 -6.40 3.58 20.35
CA MET A 380 -6.16 3.76 18.91
C MET A 380 -7.49 3.91 18.18
N VAL A 381 -7.46 4.64 17.08
CA VAL A 381 -8.59 4.66 16.15
C VAL A 381 -8.56 3.40 15.32
N MET A 382 -9.71 2.77 15.20
CA MET A 382 -9.99 1.66 14.31
C MET A 382 -11.43 1.79 13.83
N GLU A 383 -11.68 1.57 12.57
CA GLU A 383 -13.02 1.54 11.99
C GLU A 383 -13.32 0.14 11.44
N THR A 384 -14.57 -0.16 11.13
CA THR A 384 -14.86 -1.39 10.39
C THR A 384 -14.45 -1.23 8.93
N ALA A 385 -13.90 -2.28 8.34
CA ALA A 385 -13.50 -2.24 6.93
C ALA A 385 -14.70 -2.11 5.96
N ASN A 386 -15.90 -2.37 6.44
CA ASN A 386 -17.12 -2.18 5.66
C ASN A 386 -17.50 -0.70 5.54
N ASP A 387 -17.33 0.07 6.62
CA ASP A 387 -17.70 1.48 6.65
C ASP A 387 -16.57 2.38 6.17
N PHE A 388 -15.35 2.12 6.65
CA PHE A 388 -14.14 2.86 6.30
C PHE A 388 -13.01 1.88 5.96
N PRO A 389 -12.94 1.38 4.71
CA PRO A 389 -11.97 0.36 4.32
C PRO A 389 -10.52 0.72 4.68
N GLN A 390 -10.13 1.98 4.52
CA GLN A 390 -8.77 2.45 4.76
C GLN A 390 -8.38 2.40 6.25
N LEU A 391 -9.33 2.67 7.16
CA LEU A 391 -9.11 2.66 8.62
C LEU A 391 -9.54 1.34 9.28
N GLY A 392 -10.13 0.42 8.50
CA GLY A 392 -10.52 -0.91 8.95
C GLY A 392 -9.53 -2.01 8.56
N ARG A 393 -8.48 -1.70 7.81
CA ARG A 393 -7.43 -2.65 7.41
C ARG A 393 -6.21 -2.49 8.31
N PHE A 394 -5.57 -3.60 8.62
CA PHE A 394 -4.39 -3.56 9.49
C PHE A 394 -3.37 -4.65 9.14
N ALA A 395 -2.11 -4.35 9.35
CA ALA A 395 -1.03 -5.33 9.37
C ALA A 395 -0.61 -5.64 10.81
N VAL A 396 -0.20 -6.89 11.06
CA VAL A 396 0.28 -7.35 12.37
C VAL A 396 1.77 -7.65 12.26
N ARG A 397 2.57 -7.02 13.12
CA ARG A 397 4.03 -7.17 13.10
C ARG A 397 4.58 -7.70 14.41
N HIS A 398 5.61 -8.53 14.32
CA HIS A 398 6.36 -9.05 15.46
C HIS A 398 7.82 -9.32 15.05
N GLY A 399 8.77 -8.95 15.92
CA GLY A 399 10.19 -9.18 15.66
C GLY A 399 10.72 -8.55 14.37
N GLY A 400 10.18 -7.38 13.96
CA GLY A 400 10.57 -6.69 12.73
C GLY A 400 9.89 -7.21 11.46
N LYS A 401 9.14 -8.32 11.52
CA LYS A 401 8.45 -8.93 10.36
C LYS A 401 6.94 -8.72 10.42
N THR A 402 6.31 -8.65 9.24
CA THR A 402 4.86 -8.72 9.12
C THR A 402 4.44 -10.18 9.21
N ILE A 403 3.67 -10.51 10.24
CA ILE A 403 3.24 -11.87 10.55
C ILE A 403 1.82 -12.17 10.12
N ALA A 404 0.98 -11.15 10.01
CA ALA A 404 -0.39 -11.29 9.53
C ALA A 404 -0.89 -9.98 8.91
N ALA A 405 -1.90 -10.10 8.06
CA ALA A 405 -2.70 -9.00 7.56
C ALA A 405 -4.18 -9.27 7.84
N GLY A 406 -4.98 -8.23 8.04
CA GLY A 406 -6.38 -8.42 8.37
C GLY A 406 -7.25 -7.20 8.20
N ILE A 407 -8.55 -7.44 8.36
CA ILE A 407 -9.59 -6.41 8.31
C ILE A 407 -10.41 -6.44 9.61
N CYS A 408 -10.73 -5.27 10.13
CA CYS A 408 -11.63 -5.12 11.26
C CYS A 408 -13.08 -5.36 10.80
N THR A 409 -13.77 -6.29 11.45
CA THR A 409 -15.18 -6.60 11.14
C THR A 409 -16.16 -6.02 12.14
N ASP A 410 -15.75 -5.95 13.41
CA ASP A 410 -16.60 -5.49 14.49
C ASP A 410 -15.78 -4.70 15.54
N LEU A 411 -16.39 -3.74 16.18
CA LEU A 411 -15.79 -2.86 17.16
C LEU A 411 -16.55 -2.87 18.48
N VAL A 412 -15.81 -2.75 19.58
CA VAL A 412 -16.32 -2.32 20.87
C VAL A 412 -15.70 -0.96 21.15
N GLU A 413 -16.51 0.07 21.17
CA GLU A 413 -16.08 1.45 21.42
C GLU A 413 -15.68 1.66 22.90
N LYS A 414 -14.84 2.65 23.13
CA LYS A 414 -14.34 3.02 24.45
C LYS A 414 -15.37 3.83 25.24
#